data_ca39d712ebe4557013e6de716551d924
#
_entry.id   ca39d712ebe4557013e6de716551d924
#
_cell.length_a   1.000
_cell.length_b   1.000
_cell.length_c   1.000
_cell.angle_alpha   90.00
_cell.angle_beta   90.00
_cell.angle_gamma   90.00
#
_symmetry.space_group_name_H-M   'P 1'
#
loop_
_entity.id
_entity.type
_entity.pdbx_description
1 polymer ?
#
loop_
_entity_poly.entity_id
_entity_poly.type
_entity_poly.pdbx_seq_one_letter_code
_entity_poly.pdbx_strand_id
1 'polypeptide(L)'
;MRSVIDIKDLSKEEIAELVSISEDIISNPQKYAHKCDGKKLATLFFEPSTRTRLSFEAAMYELGGNVLSMSDSASSSASKGESVADTAKVISCYADIIAMRHPKEGAPMVASMNSTVPVINAGDGGHNHPTQTLTDLLTIHREKGRFDNLTVGLCGDLKFGRTVHSLISALTRYEGIKFVLISPEELKVPSYVKNTIKENGLEYKQTTDLMSVLPELDILYMTRVQRERFFNEEDYLRLKDSYVLTPEKLESAKIDLSIMHPLPRVNEISVAVDNDPRACYFRQALNGKYIRMALILKLLEVE
;
A
#
# COMPACT_ATOMS: atom_id res chain seq x y z
N MET A 1 17.94 9.04 13.74
CA MET A 1 16.72 9.47 13.02
C MET A 1 16.16 8.28 12.26
N ARG A 2 14.88 8.00 12.39
CA ARG A 2 14.27 6.79 11.86
C ARG A 2 13.58 7.07 10.51
N SER A 3 13.77 6.19 9.53
CA SER A 3 13.06 6.17 8.25
C SER A 3 12.18 4.93 8.14
N VAL A 4 11.20 4.91 7.23
CA VAL A 4 10.35 3.75 6.95
C VAL A 4 10.49 3.39 5.47
N ILE A 5 11.29 2.37 5.20
CA ILE A 5 11.64 1.91 3.85
C ILE A 5 10.94 0.60 3.52
N ASP A 6 10.78 -0.29 4.49
CA ASP A 6 10.03 -1.54 4.41
C ASP A 6 8.99 -1.59 5.53
N ILE A 7 7.92 -2.37 5.35
CA ILE A 7 6.93 -2.62 6.42
C ILE A 7 7.57 -3.34 7.63
N LYS A 8 8.66 -4.03 7.42
CA LYS A 8 9.45 -4.70 8.47
C LYS A 8 10.19 -3.73 9.39
N ASP A 9 10.35 -2.47 8.99
CA ASP A 9 10.94 -1.42 9.84
C ASP A 9 10.00 -1.03 11.01
N LEU A 10 8.74 -1.46 10.94
CA LEU A 10 7.72 -1.21 11.96
C LEU A 10 7.39 -2.52 12.70
N SER A 11 7.39 -2.49 14.02
CA SER A 11 6.92 -3.62 14.83
C SER A 11 5.39 -3.75 14.79
N LYS A 12 4.84 -4.86 15.32
CA LYS A 12 3.37 -5.03 15.44
C LYS A 12 2.76 -3.94 16.33
N GLU A 13 3.44 -3.61 17.42
CA GLU A 13 3.04 -2.60 18.40
C GLU A 13 3.01 -1.22 17.76
N GLU A 14 4.00 -0.88 16.95
CA GLU A 14 4.05 0.38 16.21
C GLU A 14 2.98 0.48 15.13
N ILE A 15 2.66 -0.61 14.46
CA ILE A 15 1.53 -0.65 13.53
C ILE A 15 0.22 -0.44 14.29
N ALA A 16 0.03 -1.09 15.44
CA ALA A 16 -1.16 -0.89 16.27
C ALA A 16 -1.27 0.56 16.77
N GLU A 17 -0.16 1.17 17.16
CA GLU A 17 -0.09 2.59 17.53
C GLU A 17 -0.48 3.51 16.36
N LEU A 18 0.09 3.30 15.16
CA LEU A 18 -0.28 4.07 13.97
C LEU A 18 -1.77 3.93 13.61
N VAL A 19 -2.34 2.74 13.78
CA VAL A 19 -3.78 2.49 13.60
C VAL A 19 -4.57 3.29 14.63
N SER A 20 -4.18 3.25 15.91
CA SER A 20 -4.85 3.99 17.00
C SER A 20 -4.81 5.50 16.77
N ILE A 21 -3.64 6.05 16.39
CA ILE A 21 -3.50 7.47 16.04
C ILE A 21 -4.39 7.82 14.84
N SER A 22 -4.46 6.95 13.82
CA SER A 22 -5.30 7.17 12.66
C SER A 22 -6.79 7.23 13.01
N GLU A 23 -7.25 6.37 13.91
CA GLU A 23 -8.64 6.38 14.40
C GLU A 23 -8.94 7.64 15.24
N ASP A 24 -7.98 8.11 16.05
CA ASP A 24 -8.13 9.36 16.78
C ASP A 24 -8.14 10.58 15.84
N ILE A 25 -7.30 10.59 14.79
CA ILE A 25 -7.34 11.64 13.75
C ILE A 25 -8.71 11.69 13.05
N ILE A 26 -9.29 10.53 12.72
CA ILE A 26 -10.61 10.44 12.08
C ILE A 26 -11.70 10.98 13.01
N SER A 27 -11.62 10.66 14.30
CA SER A 27 -12.63 11.03 15.30
C SER A 27 -12.47 12.49 15.76
N ASN A 28 -11.24 13.00 15.81
CA ASN A 28 -10.89 14.30 16.39
C ASN A 28 -9.95 15.11 15.47
N PRO A 29 -10.30 15.41 14.21
CA PRO A 29 -9.39 16.00 13.23
C PRO A 29 -8.81 17.36 13.68
N GLN A 30 -9.59 18.16 14.39
CA GLN A 30 -9.16 19.48 14.88
C GLN A 30 -7.99 19.40 15.89
N LYS A 31 -7.87 18.32 16.65
CA LYS A 31 -6.75 18.06 17.57
C LYS A 31 -5.41 18.03 16.83
N TYR A 32 -5.42 17.66 15.57
CA TYR A 32 -4.22 17.41 14.76
C TYR A 32 -3.94 18.52 13.74
N ALA A 33 -4.88 19.45 13.51
CA ALA A 33 -4.81 20.44 12.44
C ALA A 33 -3.60 21.39 12.49
N HIS A 34 -2.90 21.47 13.63
CA HIS A 34 -1.74 22.36 13.86
C HIS A 34 -0.51 21.61 14.35
N LYS A 35 -0.51 20.27 14.33
CA LYS A 35 0.62 19.48 14.84
C LYS A 35 1.91 19.63 14.02
N CYS A 36 1.79 19.94 12.74
CA CYS A 36 2.92 20.16 11.84
C CYS A 36 3.10 21.63 11.42
N ASP A 37 2.60 22.60 12.21
CA ASP A 37 2.81 24.02 11.92
C ASP A 37 4.31 24.33 11.73
N GLY A 38 4.64 24.97 10.61
CA GLY A 38 6.03 25.30 10.25
C GLY A 38 6.85 24.16 9.66
N LYS A 39 6.39 22.91 9.74
CA LYS A 39 7.06 21.74 9.15
C LYS A 39 6.84 21.63 7.64
N LYS A 40 7.78 21.02 6.94
CA LYS A 40 7.75 20.82 5.49
C LYS A 40 7.96 19.35 5.13
N LEU A 41 7.03 18.80 4.34
CA LEU A 41 7.18 17.50 3.67
C LEU A 41 7.69 17.72 2.25
N ALA A 42 8.79 17.08 1.87
CA ALA A 42 9.17 16.96 0.47
C ALA A 42 8.56 15.69 -0.15
N THR A 43 7.76 15.84 -1.22
CA THR A 43 7.27 14.71 -2.02
C THR A 43 8.10 14.60 -3.29
N LEU A 44 9.02 13.60 -3.32
CA LEU A 44 9.94 13.33 -4.43
C LEU A 44 9.46 12.15 -5.25
N PHE A 45 8.71 12.42 -6.31
CA PHE A 45 8.08 11.39 -7.13
C PHE A 45 8.73 11.31 -8.51
N PHE A 46 9.74 10.44 -8.63
CA PHE A 46 10.46 10.14 -9.87
C PHE A 46 9.71 9.17 -10.80
N GLU A 47 8.65 8.56 -10.32
CA GLU A 47 7.71 7.72 -11.05
C GLU A 47 6.28 8.27 -10.88
N PRO A 48 5.46 8.34 -11.94
CA PRO A 48 4.09 8.86 -11.84
C PRO A 48 3.25 8.13 -10.79
N SER A 49 2.65 8.87 -9.88
CA SER A 49 1.71 8.34 -8.89
C SER A 49 0.80 9.44 -8.32
N THR A 50 -0.33 9.64 -8.96
CA THR A 50 -1.28 10.68 -8.56
C THR A 50 -1.82 10.46 -7.15
N ARG A 51 -2.36 9.28 -6.87
CA ARG A 51 -3.01 8.99 -5.57
C ARG A 51 -2.05 9.06 -4.39
N THR A 52 -0.90 8.37 -4.49
CA THR A 52 0.05 8.33 -3.37
C THR A 52 0.61 9.71 -3.08
N ARG A 53 0.98 10.49 -4.11
CA ARG A 53 1.47 11.85 -3.95
C ARG A 53 0.44 12.75 -3.30
N LEU A 54 -0.75 12.88 -3.91
CA LEU A 54 -1.82 13.74 -3.37
C LEU A 54 -2.24 13.33 -1.96
N SER A 55 -2.21 12.04 -1.64
CA SER A 55 -2.52 11.56 -0.29
C SER A 55 -1.49 12.00 0.76
N PHE A 56 -0.18 12.01 0.43
CA PHE A 56 0.85 12.56 1.31
C PHE A 56 0.73 14.08 1.45
N GLU A 57 0.49 14.76 0.35
CA GLU A 57 0.33 16.23 0.32
C GLU A 57 -0.89 16.65 1.16
N ALA A 58 -2.04 16.00 0.94
CA ALA A 58 -3.25 16.23 1.73
C ALA A 58 -3.03 15.91 3.21
N ALA A 59 -2.34 14.82 3.53
CA ALA A 59 -2.01 14.46 4.91
C ALA A 59 -1.20 15.56 5.61
N MET A 60 -0.18 16.11 4.94
CA MET A 60 0.65 17.16 5.53
C MET A 60 -0.12 18.47 5.69
N TYR A 61 -0.94 18.85 4.71
CA TYR A 61 -1.77 20.06 4.82
C TYR A 61 -2.81 19.97 5.93
N GLU A 62 -3.46 18.82 6.11
CA GLU A 62 -4.43 18.62 7.20
C GLU A 62 -3.77 18.61 8.59
N LEU A 63 -2.46 18.40 8.67
CA LEU A 63 -1.68 18.54 9.89
C LEU A 63 -1.14 19.96 10.13
N GLY A 64 -1.45 20.92 9.26
CA GLY A 64 -0.98 22.32 9.36
C GLY A 64 0.39 22.57 8.72
N GLY A 65 1.01 21.57 8.13
CA GLY A 65 2.32 21.69 7.52
C GLY A 65 2.28 22.17 6.07
N ASN A 66 3.47 22.26 5.45
CA ASN A 66 3.67 22.70 4.08
C ASN A 66 4.28 21.59 3.23
N VAL A 67 4.14 21.70 1.91
CA VAL A 67 4.66 20.69 0.97
C VAL A 67 5.61 21.31 -0.05
N LEU A 68 6.74 20.65 -0.27
CA LEU A 68 7.65 20.87 -1.38
C LEU A 68 7.49 19.71 -2.37
N SER A 69 6.75 19.91 -3.45
CA SER A 69 6.39 18.83 -4.37
C SER A 69 7.26 18.80 -5.62
N MET A 70 7.80 17.62 -5.94
CA MET A 70 8.46 17.32 -7.20
C MET A 70 7.80 16.10 -7.84
N SER A 71 7.24 16.26 -9.03
CA SER A 71 6.43 15.24 -9.71
C SER A 71 6.98 14.77 -11.07
N ASP A 72 8.14 15.28 -11.47
CA ASP A 72 8.72 14.95 -12.77
C ASP A 72 10.25 14.84 -12.67
N SER A 73 10.74 13.65 -13.01
CA SER A 73 12.19 13.41 -13.08
C SER A 73 12.86 14.17 -14.23
N ALA A 74 12.13 14.46 -15.33
CA ALA A 74 12.68 15.14 -16.50
C ALA A 74 12.97 16.62 -16.24
N SER A 75 12.22 17.25 -15.33
CA SER A 75 12.41 18.65 -14.93
C SER A 75 13.35 18.83 -13.71
N SER A 76 13.80 17.74 -13.12
CA SER A 76 14.67 17.74 -11.92
C SER A 76 16.16 17.67 -12.26
N SER A 77 17.02 17.98 -11.27
CA SER A 77 18.47 17.82 -11.39
C SER A 77 18.90 16.37 -11.68
N ALA A 78 18.05 15.39 -11.41
CA ALA A 78 18.29 13.98 -11.78
C ALA A 78 18.47 13.81 -13.29
N SER A 79 17.77 14.60 -14.12
CA SER A 79 17.94 14.59 -15.58
C SER A 79 19.34 15.04 -16.02
N LYS A 80 20.06 15.77 -15.16
CA LYS A 80 21.44 16.23 -15.37
C LYS A 80 22.48 15.26 -14.78
N GLY A 81 22.04 14.12 -14.22
CA GLY A 81 22.91 13.10 -13.63
C GLY A 81 23.13 13.21 -12.13
N GLU A 82 22.36 14.05 -11.41
CA GLU A 82 22.42 14.11 -9.94
C GLU A 82 22.04 12.77 -9.31
N SER A 83 22.83 12.31 -8.34
CA SER A 83 22.60 11.05 -7.65
C SER A 83 21.43 11.16 -6.65
N VAL A 84 20.76 10.02 -6.35
CA VAL A 84 19.74 9.96 -5.28
C VAL A 84 20.33 10.41 -3.94
N ALA A 85 21.60 10.09 -3.67
CA ALA A 85 22.30 10.47 -2.44
C ALA A 85 22.44 12.00 -2.33
N ASP A 86 22.85 12.66 -3.41
CA ASP A 86 23.01 14.13 -3.42
C ASP A 86 21.66 14.83 -3.37
N THR A 87 20.67 14.35 -4.13
CA THR A 87 19.29 14.85 -4.03
C THR A 87 18.78 14.76 -2.58
N ALA A 88 18.97 13.64 -1.89
CA ALA A 88 18.54 13.47 -0.51
C ALA A 88 19.21 14.47 0.45
N LYS A 89 20.53 14.69 0.31
CA LYS A 89 21.28 15.67 1.10
C LYS A 89 20.76 17.10 0.88
N VAL A 90 20.57 17.50 -0.38
CA VAL A 90 20.09 18.84 -0.73
C VAL A 90 18.67 19.08 -0.21
N ILE A 91 17.76 18.12 -0.44
CA ILE A 91 16.37 18.26 0.00
C ILE A 91 16.26 18.26 1.53
N SER A 92 17.13 17.55 2.23
CA SER A 92 17.21 17.58 3.70
C SER A 92 17.52 18.98 4.26
N CYS A 93 18.10 19.88 3.45
CA CYS A 93 18.31 21.29 3.84
C CYS A 93 17.00 22.11 3.80
N TYR A 94 15.96 21.62 3.13
CA TYR A 94 14.75 22.40 2.84
C TYR A 94 13.49 21.83 3.51
N ALA A 95 13.50 20.54 3.83
CA ALA A 95 12.35 19.83 4.38
C ALA A 95 12.67 19.15 5.70
N ASP A 96 11.64 18.86 6.51
CA ASP A 96 11.73 18.16 7.78
C ASP A 96 11.51 16.65 7.62
N ILE A 97 10.88 16.22 6.52
CA ILE A 97 10.59 14.82 6.19
C ILE A 97 10.47 14.66 4.66
N ILE A 98 10.86 13.50 4.14
CA ILE A 98 10.83 13.19 2.71
C ILE A 98 9.95 11.97 2.46
N ALA A 99 8.99 12.06 1.53
CA ALA A 99 8.31 10.93 0.93
C ALA A 99 8.85 10.71 -0.49
N MET A 100 9.55 9.59 -0.72
CA MET A 100 10.18 9.31 -2.01
C MET A 100 9.52 8.14 -2.72
N ARG A 101 9.17 8.34 -4.01
CA ARG A 101 8.78 7.29 -4.95
C ARG A 101 9.76 7.26 -6.11
N HIS A 102 10.31 6.08 -6.40
CA HIS A 102 11.38 5.94 -7.40
C HIS A 102 11.21 4.67 -8.25
N PRO A 103 11.51 4.69 -9.58
CA PRO A 103 11.42 3.50 -10.42
C PRO A 103 12.50 2.44 -10.11
N LYS A 104 13.63 2.84 -9.52
CA LYS A 104 14.72 1.92 -9.14
C LYS A 104 14.52 1.41 -7.73
N GLU A 105 14.57 0.09 -7.57
CA GLU A 105 14.53 -0.58 -6.29
C GLU A 105 15.70 -0.13 -5.39
N GLY A 106 15.44 0.05 -4.10
CA GLY A 106 16.43 0.50 -3.12
C GLY A 106 16.76 2.00 -3.13
N ALA A 107 16.24 2.79 -4.07
CA ALA A 107 16.53 4.23 -4.11
C ALA A 107 16.10 4.96 -2.81
N PRO A 108 14.92 4.70 -2.19
CA PRO A 108 14.57 5.27 -0.90
C PRO A 108 15.51 4.85 0.24
N MET A 109 16.10 3.65 0.18
CA MET A 109 17.12 3.21 1.14
C MET A 109 18.38 4.07 1.00
N VAL A 110 18.87 4.26 -0.24
CA VAL A 110 20.01 5.16 -0.50
C VAL A 110 19.73 6.58 -0.01
N ALA A 111 18.52 7.09 -0.25
CA ALA A 111 18.09 8.39 0.25
C ALA A 111 18.13 8.44 1.78
N SER A 112 17.59 7.44 2.47
CA SER A 112 17.57 7.40 3.94
C SER A 112 18.96 7.36 4.58
N MET A 113 19.93 6.72 3.92
CA MET A 113 21.32 6.67 4.38
C MET A 113 22.07 7.99 4.18
N ASN A 114 21.56 8.89 3.34
CA ASN A 114 22.21 10.16 3.00
C ASN A 114 21.40 11.40 3.42
N SER A 115 20.22 11.20 3.96
CA SER A 115 19.32 12.26 4.46
C SER A 115 19.62 12.58 5.91
N THR A 116 19.48 13.85 6.29
CA THR A 116 19.48 14.30 7.70
C THR A 116 18.07 14.43 8.27
N VAL A 117 17.04 14.04 7.49
CA VAL A 117 15.63 14.02 7.90
C VAL A 117 15.02 12.64 7.59
N PRO A 118 13.91 12.23 8.25
CA PRO A 118 13.26 10.96 7.97
C PRO A 118 12.89 10.80 6.49
N VAL A 119 13.03 9.58 5.95
CA VAL A 119 12.61 9.22 4.60
C VAL A 119 11.52 8.13 4.68
N ILE A 120 10.43 8.35 3.96
CA ILE A 120 9.34 7.40 3.77
C ILE A 120 9.41 6.86 2.34
N ASN A 121 9.47 5.53 2.20
CA ASN A 121 9.32 4.88 0.91
C ASN A 121 7.84 4.94 0.45
N ALA A 122 7.57 5.73 -0.58
CA ALA A 122 6.26 5.85 -1.22
C ALA A 122 6.10 4.92 -2.45
N GLY A 123 7.00 3.92 -2.58
CA GLY A 123 7.06 2.92 -3.62
C GLY A 123 8.37 2.95 -4.40
N ASP A 124 9.07 1.82 -4.50
CA ASP A 124 10.33 1.67 -5.23
C ASP A 124 10.26 0.51 -6.23
N GLY A 125 10.07 0.84 -7.48
CA GLY A 125 10.03 -0.13 -8.58
C GLY A 125 9.02 -1.26 -8.36
N GLY A 126 9.48 -2.49 -8.45
CA GLY A 126 8.70 -3.70 -8.18
C GLY A 126 8.81 -4.22 -6.74
N HIS A 127 9.58 -3.57 -5.88
CA HIS A 127 10.03 -4.08 -4.60
C HIS A 127 9.04 -3.81 -3.45
N ASN A 128 9.02 -2.62 -2.86
CA ASN A 128 8.25 -2.32 -1.66
C ASN A 128 7.31 -1.13 -1.81
N HIS A 129 6.22 -1.15 -1.04
CA HIS A 129 5.33 -0.01 -0.86
C HIS A 129 4.75 0.00 0.56
N PRO A 130 5.57 0.28 1.61
CA PRO A 130 5.17 0.13 3.00
C PRO A 130 3.93 0.95 3.35
N THR A 131 3.76 2.15 2.78
CA THR A 131 2.59 2.98 3.08
C THR A 131 1.30 2.48 2.42
N GLN A 132 1.38 1.67 1.37
CA GLN A 132 0.21 0.95 0.86
C GLN A 132 -0.15 -0.19 1.83
N THR A 133 0.83 -0.93 2.32
CA THR A 133 0.59 -1.99 3.31
C THR A 133 -0.03 -1.43 4.59
N LEU A 134 0.44 -0.28 5.09
CA LEU A 134 -0.19 0.41 6.22
C LEU A 134 -1.63 0.84 5.91
N THR A 135 -1.90 1.32 4.69
CA THR A 135 -3.26 1.65 4.22
C THR A 135 -4.16 0.43 4.27
N ASP A 136 -3.66 -0.71 3.80
CA ASP A 136 -4.38 -1.97 3.76
C ASP A 136 -4.65 -2.48 5.19
N LEU A 137 -3.66 -2.41 6.08
CA LEU A 137 -3.82 -2.80 7.48
C LEU A 137 -4.84 -1.91 8.22
N LEU A 138 -4.77 -0.58 8.08
CA LEU A 138 -5.80 0.29 8.67
C LEU A 138 -7.19 -0.06 8.15
N THR A 139 -7.31 -0.36 6.86
CA THR A 139 -8.59 -0.74 6.26
C THR A 139 -9.09 -2.06 6.83
N ILE A 140 -8.23 -3.07 6.93
CA ILE A 140 -8.57 -4.37 7.55
C ILE A 140 -9.05 -4.16 8.98
N HIS A 141 -8.34 -3.36 9.77
CA HIS A 141 -8.73 -3.06 11.14
C HIS A 141 -10.11 -2.39 11.21
N ARG A 142 -10.36 -1.40 10.37
CA ARG A 142 -11.63 -0.66 10.36
C ARG A 142 -12.81 -1.50 9.89
N GLU A 143 -12.60 -2.42 8.95
CA GLU A 143 -13.65 -3.27 8.39
C GLU A 143 -13.88 -4.53 9.26
N LYS A 144 -12.85 -5.04 9.98
CA LYS A 144 -12.92 -6.31 10.73
C LYS A 144 -12.73 -6.16 12.23
N GLY A 145 -12.23 -5.04 12.74
CA GLY A 145 -11.93 -4.82 14.16
C GLY A 145 -10.76 -5.64 14.70
N ARG A 146 -10.07 -6.40 13.84
CA ARG A 146 -8.98 -7.31 14.24
C ARG A 146 -8.03 -7.57 13.07
N PHE A 147 -6.86 -8.14 13.38
CA PHE A 147 -5.92 -8.67 12.40
C PHE A 147 -5.81 -10.19 12.44
N ASP A 148 -6.22 -10.83 13.53
CA ASP A 148 -6.10 -12.27 13.74
C ASP A 148 -7.32 -13.03 13.21
N ASN A 149 -7.13 -14.34 12.92
CA ASN A 149 -8.21 -15.27 12.54
C ASN A 149 -9.02 -14.78 11.32
N LEU A 150 -8.33 -14.39 10.26
CA LEU A 150 -8.91 -13.93 9.00
C LEU A 150 -8.53 -14.86 7.85
N THR A 151 -9.51 -15.14 6.98
CA THR A 151 -9.28 -15.79 5.69
C THR A 151 -9.14 -14.71 4.61
N VAL A 152 -7.93 -14.55 4.09
CA VAL A 152 -7.57 -13.47 3.16
C VAL A 152 -7.37 -14.04 1.76
N GLY A 153 -8.31 -13.74 0.87
CA GLY A 153 -8.23 -14.05 -0.56
C GLY A 153 -7.47 -12.94 -1.30
N LEU A 154 -6.41 -13.32 -2.01
CA LEU A 154 -5.62 -12.44 -2.85
C LEU A 154 -5.84 -12.88 -4.30
N CYS A 155 -6.44 -12.01 -5.14
CA CYS A 155 -6.92 -12.39 -6.46
C CYS A 155 -6.37 -11.50 -7.57
N GLY A 156 -5.85 -12.11 -8.64
CA GLY A 156 -5.36 -11.44 -9.84
C GLY A 156 -3.89 -11.71 -10.13
N ASP A 157 -3.10 -10.63 -10.33
CA ASP A 157 -1.65 -10.74 -10.57
C ASP A 157 -0.89 -10.86 -9.25
N LEU A 158 -0.64 -12.10 -8.83
CA LEU A 158 0.12 -12.39 -7.61
C LEU A 158 1.61 -12.54 -7.86
N LYS A 159 2.04 -12.59 -9.13
CA LYS A 159 3.45 -12.74 -9.51
C LYS A 159 4.21 -11.43 -9.38
N PHE A 160 3.65 -10.36 -9.92
CA PHE A 160 4.27 -9.03 -9.97
C PHE A 160 3.66 -8.05 -8.96
N GLY A 161 2.65 -8.48 -8.21
CA GLY A 161 1.90 -7.69 -7.25
C GLY A 161 2.68 -7.37 -5.98
N ARG A 162 3.58 -6.37 -6.00
CA ARG A 162 4.34 -5.94 -4.80
C ARG A 162 3.45 -5.64 -3.59
N THR A 163 2.25 -5.08 -3.80
CA THR A 163 1.30 -4.80 -2.72
C THR A 163 0.81 -6.07 -2.06
N VAL A 164 0.58 -7.13 -2.86
CA VAL A 164 0.23 -8.47 -2.38
C VAL A 164 1.36 -9.06 -1.53
N HIS A 165 2.60 -9.00 -2.03
CA HIS A 165 3.76 -9.57 -1.32
C HIS A 165 4.01 -8.86 0.02
N SER A 166 3.92 -7.53 0.03
CA SER A 166 4.08 -6.72 1.25
C SER A 166 2.94 -6.97 2.24
N LEU A 167 1.69 -7.10 1.77
CA LEU A 167 0.55 -7.39 2.62
C LEU A 167 0.65 -8.80 3.23
N ILE A 168 1.03 -9.81 2.44
CA ILE A 168 1.30 -11.16 2.96
C ILE A 168 2.36 -11.08 4.07
N SER A 169 3.51 -10.46 3.79
CA SER A 169 4.59 -10.30 4.77
C SER A 169 4.15 -9.61 6.05
N ALA A 170 3.26 -8.61 5.97
CA ALA A 170 2.72 -7.94 7.14
C ALA A 170 1.77 -8.84 7.92
N LEU A 171 0.87 -9.54 7.24
CA LEU A 171 -0.15 -10.40 7.86
C LEU A 171 0.42 -11.71 8.42
N THR A 172 1.58 -12.19 7.94
CA THR A 172 2.23 -13.38 8.53
C THR A 172 2.67 -13.17 9.99
N ARG A 173 2.64 -11.95 10.49
CA ARG A 173 2.96 -11.62 11.89
C ARG A 173 1.76 -11.79 12.84
N TYR A 174 0.56 -12.08 12.32
CA TYR A 174 -0.67 -12.23 13.09
C TYR A 174 -1.13 -13.68 13.12
N GLU A 175 -1.81 -14.08 14.19
CA GLU A 175 -2.23 -15.47 14.41
C GLU A 175 -3.48 -15.83 13.61
N GLY A 176 -3.60 -17.10 13.22
CA GLY A 176 -4.81 -17.64 12.60
C GLY A 176 -5.13 -17.07 11.21
N ILE A 177 -4.18 -16.44 10.53
CA ILE A 177 -4.36 -15.97 9.14
C ILE A 177 -4.30 -17.17 8.20
N LYS A 178 -5.29 -17.26 7.31
CA LYS A 178 -5.33 -18.22 6.20
C LYS A 178 -5.29 -17.46 4.89
N PHE A 179 -4.32 -17.79 4.03
CA PHE A 179 -4.21 -17.19 2.72
C PHE A 179 -4.87 -18.05 1.65
N VAL A 180 -5.70 -17.44 0.81
CA VAL A 180 -6.23 -18.05 -0.42
C VAL A 180 -5.67 -17.28 -1.60
N LEU A 181 -4.76 -17.92 -2.35
CA LEU A 181 -4.03 -17.32 -3.46
C LEU A 181 -4.73 -17.69 -4.77
N ILE A 182 -5.42 -16.72 -5.37
CA ILE A 182 -6.31 -16.91 -6.51
C ILE A 182 -5.69 -16.24 -7.73
N SER A 183 -5.17 -17.02 -8.67
CA SER A 183 -4.50 -16.47 -9.86
C SER A 183 -4.46 -17.48 -11.01
N PRO A 184 -4.35 -17.01 -12.26
CA PRO A 184 -3.94 -17.88 -13.35
C PRO A 184 -2.60 -18.57 -13.05
N GLU A 185 -2.33 -19.70 -13.70
CA GLU A 185 -1.10 -20.47 -13.48
C GLU A 185 0.17 -19.63 -13.70
N GLU A 186 0.16 -18.75 -14.69
CA GLU A 186 1.29 -17.91 -15.07
C GLU A 186 1.54 -16.74 -14.12
N LEU A 187 0.52 -16.36 -13.33
CA LEU A 187 0.55 -15.23 -12.40
C LEU A 187 0.56 -15.66 -10.94
N LYS A 188 0.92 -16.91 -10.65
CA LYS A 188 1.07 -17.44 -9.30
C LYS A 188 2.11 -16.67 -8.49
N VAL A 189 1.85 -16.56 -7.21
CA VAL A 189 2.77 -15.95 -6.25
C VAL A 189 4.14 -16.66 -6.29
N PRO A 190 5.26 -15.92 -6.24
CA PRO A 190 6.61 -16.50 -6.25
C PRO A 190 6.89 -17.41 -5.06
N SER A 191 7.86 -18.32 -5.23
CA SER A 191 8.19 -19.31 -4.20
C SER A 191 8.67 -18.69 -2.90
N TYR A 192 9.42 -17.58 -2.95
CA TYR A 192 9.89 -16.89 -1.74
C TYR A 192 8.75 -16.39 -0.86
N VAL A 193 7.65 -15.89 -1.45
CA VAL A 193 6.47 -15.45 -0.70
C VAL A 193 5.77 -16.63 -0.03
N LYS A 194 5.65 -17.77 -0.76
CA LYS A 194 5.09 -19.01 -0.18
C LYS A 194 5.94 -19.53 0.98
N ASN A 195 7.24 -19.42 0.86
CA ASN A 195 8.17 -19.81 1.93
C ASN A 195 7.96 -18.91 3.16
N THR A 196 7.81 -17.59 2.97
CA THR A 196 7.51 -16.67 4.09
C THR A 196 6.23 -17.07 4.83
N ILE A 197 5.17 -17.48 4.14
CA ILE A 197 3.93 -17.96 4.80
C ILE A 197 4.23 -19.21 5.63
N LYS A 198 4.91 -20.21 5.05
CA LYS A 198 5.23 -21.48 5.72
C LYS A 198 6.18 -21.31 6.92
N GLU A 199 7.21 -20.48 6.77
CA GLU A 199 8.19 -20.19 7.82
C GLU A 199 7.55 -19.55 9.06
N ASN A 200 6.44 -18.83 8.87
CA ASN A 200 5.64 -18.26 9.95
C ASN A 200 4.53 -19.23 10.46
N GLY A 201 4.53 -20.49 10.03
CA GLY A 201 3.59 -21.51 10.51
C GLY A 201 2.15 -21.31 10.02
N LEU A 202 1.93 -20.55 8.96
CA LEU A 202 0.60 -20.25 8.43
C LEU A 202 0.25 -21.12 7.22
N GLU A 203 -1.04 -21.29 7.00
CA GLU A 203 -1.58 -22.08 5.89
C GLU A 203 -1.89 -21.21 4.67
N TYR A 204 -1.74 -21.79 3.48
CA TYR A 204 -2.27 -21.21 2.26
C TYR A 204 -2.86 -22.27 1.32
N LYS A 205 -3.89 -21.85 0.59
CA LYS A 205 -4.50 -22.60 -0.53
C LYS A 205 -4.21 -21.86 -1.83
N GLN A 206 -3.91 -22.57 -2.91
CA GLN A 206 -3.81 -21.97 -4.26
C GLN A 206 -4.94 -22.51 -5.14
N THR A 207 -5.57 -21.63 -5.90
CA THR A 207 -6.63 -21.99 -6.84
C THR A 207 -6.68 -21.00 -8.03
N THR A 208 -7.24 -21.45 -9.14
CA THR A 208 -7.61 -20.61 -10.27
C THR A 208 -9.10 -20.23 -10.23
N ASP A 209 -9.88 -20.85 -9.34
CA ASP A 209 -11.34 -20.66 -9.25
C ASP A 209 -11.71 -19.78 -8.05
N LEU A 210 -12.03 -18.52 -8.33
CA LEU A 210 -12.50 -17.55 -7.34
C LEU A 210 -13.84 -18.00 -6.72
N MET A 211 -14.76 -18.52 -7.53
CA MET A 211 -16.12 -18.80 -7.06
C MET A 211 -16.15 -19.93 -6.03
N SER A 212 -15.28 -20.92 -6.16
CA SER A 212 -15.20 -22.05 -5.21
C SER A 212 -14.74 -21.65 -3.80
N VAL A 213 -14.05 -20.51 -3.66
CA VAL A 213 -13.46 -20.07 -2.39
C VAL A 213 -14.09 -18.80 -1.84
N LEU A 214 -14.85 -18.07 -2.64
CA LEU A 214 -15.47 -16.79 -2.26
C LEU A 214 -16.32 -16.87 -0.98
N PRO A 215 -17.09 -17.95 -0.72
CA PRO A 215 -17.88 -18.10 0.51
C PRO A 215 -17.02 -18.23 1.79
N GLU A 216 -15.73 -18.56 1.67
CA GLU A 216 -14.84 -18.76 2.81
C GLU A 216 -14.17 -17.45 3.25
N LEU A 217 -14.09 -16.45 2.34
CA LEU A 217 -13.26 -15.27 2.53
C LEU A 217 -13.85 -14.26 3.51
N ASP A 218 -13.02 -13.69 4.37
CA ASP A 218 -13.30 -12.50 5.17
C ASP A 218 -12.86 -11.23 4.44
N ILE A 219 -11.78 -11.34 3.66
CA ILE A 219 -11.23 -10.27 2.83
C ILE A 219 -10.98 -10.82 1.44
N LEU A 220 -11.39 -10.09 0.42
CA LEU A 220 -11.01 -10.28 -0.97
C LEU A 220 -10.21 -9.07 -1.45
N TYR A 221 -8.90 -9.26 -1.59
CA TYR A 221 -7.99 -8.25 -2.12
C TYR A 221 -7.78 -8.50 -3.62
N MET A 222 -8.43 -7.67 -4.43
CA MET A 222 -8.32 -7.75 -5.89
C MET A 222 -7.13 -6.95 -6.40
N THR A 223 -6.47 -7.45 -7.45
CA THR A 223 -5.41 -6.73 -8.15
C THR A 223 -5.63 -6.79 -9.65
N ARG A 224 -5.25 -5.74 -10.35
CA ARG A 224 -5.25 -5.75 -11.82
C ARG A 224 -4.09 -6.57 -12.36
N VAL A 225 -4.24 -7.11 -13.56
CA VAL A 225 -3.13 -7.65 -14.35
C VAL A 225 -2.30 -6.48 -14.89
N GLN A 226 -1.01 -6.43 -14.57
CA GLN A 226 -0.14 -5.29 -14.83
C GLN A 226 0.45 -5.37 -16.24
N ARG A 227 -0.17 -4.71 -17.25
CA ARG A 227 0.29 -4.69 -18.66
C ARG A 227 1.78 -4.37 -18.79
N GLU A 228 2.26 -3.43 -18.01
CA GLU A 228 3.63 -2.94 -17.98
C GLU A 228 4.69 -3.99 -17.56
N ARG A 229 4.26 -5.16 -17.13
CA ARG A 229 5.12 -6.28 -16.71
C ARG A 229 5.19 -7.42 -17.74
N PHE A 230 4.43 -7.33 -18.83
CA PHE A 230 4.43 -8.34 -19.88
C PHE A 230 5.36 -7.94 -21.02
N PHE A 231 6.19 -8.88 -21.46
CA PHE A 231 7.01 -8.72 -22.66
C PHE A 231 6.20 -8.91 -23.94
N ASN A 232 5.13 -9.74 -23.87
CA ASN A 232 4.25 -10.08 -24.99
C ASN A 232 2.84 -9.56 -24.71
N GLU A 233 2.29 -8.78 -25.64
CA GLU A 233 0.94 -8.22 -25.53
C GLU A 233 -0.15 -9.31 -25.61
N GLU A 234 0.10 -10.40 -26.35
CA GLU A 234 -0.84 -11.54 -26.45
C GLU A 234 -1.08 -12.20 -25.09
N ASP A 235 -0.02 -12.39 -24.30
CA ASP A 235 -0.14 -12.96 -22.95
C ASP A 235 -0.93 -12.03 -22.03
N TYR A 236 -0.72 -10.73 -22.10
CA TYR A 236 -1.52 -9.77 -21.38
C TYR A 236 -3.00 -9.83 -21.76
N LEU A 237 -3.30 -9.81 -23.07
CA LEU A 237 -4.68 -9.85 -23.59
C LEU A 237 -5.42 -11.13 -23.16
N ARG A 238 -4.71 -12.26 -23.10
CA ARG A 238 -5.26 -13.54 -22.62
C ARG A 238 -5.60 -13.52 -21.14
N LEU A 239 -4.79 -12.85 -20.30
CA LEU A 239 -4.86 -12.90 -18.86
C LEU A 239 -5.60 -11.72 -18.20
N LYS A 240 -5.71 -10.57 -18.89
CA LYS A 240 -6.28 -9.33 -18.33
C LYS A 240 -7.69 -9.46 -17.76
N ASP A 241 -8.50 -10.35 -18.36
CA ASP A 241 -9.91 -10.55 -17.99
C ASP A 241 -10.14 -11.87 -17.22
N SER A 242 -9.08 -12.48 -16.67
CA SER A 242 -9.17 -13.75 -15.96
C SER A 242 -10.12 -13.68 -14.75
N TYR A 243 -10.17 -12.53 -14.09
CA TYR A 243 -11.06 -12.29 -12.97
C TYR A 243 -11.76 -10.95 -13.12
N VAL A 244 -13.06 -10.99 -13.31
CA VAL A 244 -13.94 -9.81 -13.28
C VAL A 244 -14.97 -10.03 -12.16
N LEU A 245 -14.87 -9.24 -11.10
CA LEU A 245 -15.81 -9.28 -9.99
C LEU A 245 -17.09 -8.52 -10.37
N THR A 246 -18.23 -9.19 -10.24
CA THR A 246 -19.57 -8.61 -10.54
C THR A 246 -20.50 -8.79 -9.35
N PRO A 247 -21.64 -8.05 -9.25
CA PRO A 247 -22.59 -8.24 -8.18
C PRO A 247 -23.14 -9.68 -8.08
N GLU A 248 -23.38 -10.34 -9.21
CA GLU A 248 -23.91 -11.71 -9.25
C GLU A 248 -22.93 -12.70 -8.61
N LYS A 249 -21.62 -12.51 -8.81
CA LYS A 249 -20.59 -13.33 -8.16
C LYS A 249 -20.58 -13.15 -6.65
N LEU A 250 -20.93 -11.96 -6.16
CA LEU A 250 -20.97 -11.65 -4.73
C LEU A 250 -22.16 -12.26 -3.99
N GLU A 251 -23.14 -12.85 -4.67
CA GLU A 251 -24.28 -13.51 -4.03
C GLU A 251 -23.86 -14.67 -3.13
N SER A 252 -22.79 -15.39 -3.49
CA SER A 252 -22.23 -16.50 -2.71
C SER A 252 -21.26 -16.07 -1.60
N ALA A 253 -20.88 -14.80 -1.55
CA ALA A 253 -19.91 -14.30 -0.58
C ALA A 253 -20.53 -14.07 0.79
N LYS A 254 -19.71 -14.04 1.84
CA LYS A 254 -20.16 -13.64 3.19
C LYS A 254 -20.74 -12.24 3.16
N ILE A 255 -21.73 -12.00 4.02
CA ILE A 255 -22.39 -10.69 4.16
C ILE A 255 -21.41 -9.62 4.66
N ASP A 256 -20.42 -10.03 5.44
CA ASP A 256 -19.38 -9.17 6.01
C ASP A 256 -18.04 -9.23 5.23
N LEU A 257 -18.03 -9.81 4.02
CA LEU A 257 -16.83 -9.78 3.16
C LEU A 257 -16.35 -8.33 2.99
N SER A 258 -15.04 -8.08 3.03
CA SER A 258 -14.45 -6.79 2.69
C SER A 258 -13.69 -6.90 1.37
N ILE A 259 -14.16 -6.14 0.36
CA ILE A 259 -13.57 -6.13 -0.99
C ILE A 259 -12.60 -4.95 -1.09
N MET A 260 -11.30 -5.26 -1.17
CA MET A 260 -10.21 -4.31 -1.21
C MET A 260 -9.54 -4.27 -2.59
N HIS A 261 -8.95 -3.14 -2.94
CA HIS A 261 -8.18 -2.95 -4.16
C HIS A 261 -7.20 -1.78 -4.02
N PRO A 262 -5.91 -1.91 -4.37
CA PRO A 262 -4.94 -0.81 -4.21
C PRO A 262 -5.13 0.33 -5.22
N LEU A 263 -6.01 0.15 -6.21
CA LEU A 263 -6.27 1.08 -7.31
C LEU A 263 -4.98 1.43 -8.12
N PRO A 264 -5.08 1.81 -9.42
CA PRO A 264 -6.33 1.93 -10.17
C PRO A 264 -6.88 0.56 -10.57
N ARG A 265 -8.18 0.41 -10.57
CA ARG A 265 -8.82 -0.70 -11.28
C ARG A 265 -9.01 -0.36 -12.76
N VAL A 266 -9.09 -1.39 -13.58
CA VAL A 266 -9.44 -1.27 -15.01
C VAL A 266 -10.79 -1.94 -15.25
N ASN A 267 -10.82 -3.28 -15.27
CA ASN A 267 -12.02 -4.08 -15.53
C ASN A 267 -12.21 -5.24 -14.53
N GLU A 268 -11.22 -5.49 -13.69
CA GLU A 268 -11.23 -6.60 -12.71
C GLU A 268 -12.30 -6.46 -11.61
N ILE A 269 -12.87 -5.26 -11.44
CA ILE A 269 -14.06 -5.02 -10.61
C ILE A 269 -15.03 -4.18 -11.44
N SER A 270 -16.22 -4.73 -11.69
CA SER A 270 -17.30 -4.01 -12.35
C SER A 270 -17.71 -2.76 -11.57
N VAL A 271 -18.01 -1.66 -12.27
CA VAL A 271 -18.50 -0.42 -11.64
C VAL A 271 -19.79 -0.66 -10.83
N ALA A 272 -20.60 -1.63 -11.19
CA ALA A 272 -21.81 -1.98 -10.44
C ALA A 272 -21.53 -2.45 -9.01
N VAL A 273 -20.33 -2.98 -8.73
CA VAL A 273 -19.89 -3.38 -7.38
C VAL A 273 -19.66 -2.17 -6.46
N ASP A 274 -19.51 -0.95 -6.98
CA ASP A 274 -19.27 0.25 -6.17
C ASP A 274 -20.42 0.54 -5.19
N ASN A 275 -21.63 0.08 -5.52
CA ASN A 275 -22.82 0.23 -4.67
C ASN A 275 -22.98 -0.90 -3.64
N ASP A 276 -22.15 -1.93 -3.67
CA ASP A 276 -22.17 -3.00 -2.69
C ASP A 276 -21.50 -2.50 -1.39
N PRO A 277 -22.15 -2.62 -0.22
CA PRO A 277 -21.60 -2.15 1.06
C PRO A 277 -20.28 -2.82 1.43
N ARG A 278 -20.01 -4.01 0.89
CA ARG A 278 -18.77 -4.77 1.08
C ARG A 278 -17.59 -4.18 0.28
N ALA A 279 -17.84 -3.34 -0.74
CA ALA A 279 -16.81 -2.65 -1.50
C ALA A 279 -16.17 -1.54 -0.65
N CYS A 280 -14.94 -1.75 -0.19
CA CYS A 280 -14.26 -0.79 0.68
C CYS A 280 -13.05 -0.09 0.04
N TYR A 281 -12.75 -0.33 -1.23
CA TYR A 281 -11.54 0.19 -1.89
C TYR A 281 -11.47 1.72 -2.01
N PHE A 282 -12.59 2.44 -2.01
CA PHE A 282 -12.56 3.91 -1.93
C PHE A 282 -12.36 4.39 -0.49
N ARG A 283 -12.96 3.69 0.49
CA ARG A 283 -12.66 3.92 1.93
C ARG A 283 -11.20 3.58 2.23
N GLN A 284 -10.65 2.53 1.62
CA GLN A 284 -9.24 2.18 1.68
C GLN A 284 -8.35 3.33 1.16
N ALA A 285 -8.69 3.95 0.03
CA ALA A 285 -7.95 5.10 -0.48
C ALA A 285 -7.96 6.28 0.52
N LEU A 286 -9.10 6.55 1.16
CA LEU A 286 -9.22 7.56 2.21
C LEU A 286 -8.42 7.20 3.47
N ASN A 287 -8.45 5.94 3.91
CA ASN A 287 -7.65 5.42 5.02
C ASN A 287 -6.14 5.64 4.77
N GLY A 288 -5.73 5.60 3.49
CA GLY A 288 -4.37 5.92 3.09
C GLY A 288 -3.91 7.32 3.49
N LYS A 289 -4.81 8.32 3.48
CA LYS A 289 -4.49 9.66 3.97
C LYS A 289 -4.27 9.65 5.50
N TYR A 290 -5.18 9.06 6.24
CA TYR A 290 -5.11 9.05 7.71
C TYR A 290 -3.89 8.30 8.26
N ILE A 291 -3.55 7.14 7.69
CA ILE A 291 -2.37 6.41 8.14
C ILE A 291 -1.06 7.13 7.77
N ARG A 292 -1.05 7.92 6.68
CA ARG A 292 0.08 8.79 6.33
C ARG A 292 0.18 9.98 7.27
N MET A 293 -0.93 10.55 7.74
CA MET A 293 -0.93 11.56 8.80
C MET A 293 -0.29 10.99 10.07
N ALA A 294 -0.74 9.84 10.55
CA ALA A 294 -0.18 9.18 11.72
C ALA A 294 1.33 8.88 11.55
N LEU A 295 1.73 8.39 10.38
CA LEU A 295 3.13 8.09 10.09
C LEU A 295 4.01 9.37 10.08
N ILE A 296 3.51 10.48 9.51
CA ILE A 296 4.20 11.77 9.51
C ILE A 296 4.38 12.27 10.94
N LEU A 297 3.32 12.26 11.75
CA LEU A 297 3.38 12.68 13.17
C LEU A 297 4.42 11.87 13.94
N LYS A 298 4.38 10.54 13.83
CA LYS A 298 5.32 9.64 14.50
C LYS A 298 6.78 9.92 14.10
N LEU A 299 7.05 10.10 12.81
CA LEU A 299 8.42 10.33 12.32
C LEU A 299 8.94 11.74 12.60
N LEU A 300 8.07 12.72 12.75
CA LEU A 300 8.41 14.07 13.18
C LEU A 300 8.41 14.24 14.71
N GLU A 301 8.01 13.20 15.46
CA GLU A 301 7.90 13.23 16.94
C GLU A 301 7.01 14.38 17.44
N VAL A 302 5.84 14.59 16.80
CA VAL A 302 4.87 15.66 17.09
C VAL A 302 3.45 15.12 17.34
N GLU A 303 3.31 13.94 17.87
CA GLU A 303 2.05 13.22 18.12
C GLU A 303 1.09 13.95 19.10
#